data_7751c0666c2704d5eba859f03da9f864
#
_entry.id   7751c0666c2704d5eba859f03da9f864
#
_cell.length_a   1.000
_cell.length_b   1.000
_cell.length_c   1.000
_cell.angle_alpha   90.00
_cell.angle_beta   90.00
_cell.angle_gamma   90.00
#
_symmetry.space_group_name_H-M   'P 1'
#
loop_
_entity.id
_entity.type
_entity.pdbx_description
1 polymer ?
#
loop_
_entity_poly.entity_id
_entity_poly.type
_entity_poly.pdbx_seq_one_letter_code
_entity_poly.pdbx_strand_id
1 'polypeptide(L)'
;MELEPAILKKLPKVLLHEHLDGVLRPETVIDLAKSSNYAELPSRDPAQLAQWFHQGANQGSLPKYLEGFAHTIAVMQTEEALERVAYEQAEDLSRDGVIYFETRFALRILCH
;
A
#
# COMPACT_ATOMS: atom_id res chain seq x y z
N MET A 1 -16.91 17.61 -19.93
CA MET A 1 -16.34 16.40 -20.57
C MET A 1 -15.86 15.49 -19.46
N GLU A 2 -16.45 14.32 -19.33
CA GLU A 2 -16.00 13.34 -18.36
C GLU A 2 -14.82 12.57 -18.94
N LEU A 3 -13.77 12.41 -18.12
CA LEU A 3 -12.62 11.57 -18.49
C LEU A 3 -12.90 10.14 -18.09
N GLU A 4 -12.89 9.24 -19.06
CA GLU A 4 -13.07 7.82 -18.77
C GLU A 4 -11.84 7.23 -18.07
N PRO A 5 -12.01 6.29 -17.12
CA PRO A 5 -10.90 5.65 -16.41
C PRO A 5 -9.84 5.05 -17.34
N ALA A 6 -10.26 4.46 -18.47
CA ALA A 6 -9.33 3.87 -19.44
C ALA A 6 -8.40 4.93 -20.07
N ILE A 7 -8.89 6.14 -20.29
CA ILE A 7 -8.10 7.25 -20.80
C ILE A 7 -7.13 7.74 -19.74
N LEU A 8 -7.60 7.92 -18.50
CA LEU A 8 -6.78 8.35 -17.38
C LEU A 8 -5.62 7.38 -17.12
N LYS A 9 -5.89 6.10 -17.25
CA LYS A 9 -4.87 5.05 -17.05
C LYS A 9 -3.73 5.14 -18.07
N LYS A 10 -4.05 5.53 -19.31
CA LYS A 10 -3.08 5.65 -20.42
C LYS A 10 -2.28 6.95 -20.39
N LEU A 11 -2.76 7.99 -19.70
CA LEU A 11 -2.06 9.26 -19.65
C LEU A 11 -0.77 9.12 -18.83
N PRO A 12 0.34 9.70 -19.30
CA PRO A 12 1.55 9.75 -18.50
C PRO A 12 1.32 10.60 -17.26
N LYS A 13 1.74 10.09 -16.12
CA LYS A 13 1.51 10.72 -14.81
C LYS A 13 2.80 10.79 -14.01
N VAL A 14 2.85 11.76 -13.09
CA VAL A 14 3.95 11.93 -12.15
C VAL A 14 3.37 11.99 -10.75
N LEU A 15 3.95 11.23 -9.81
CA LEU A 15 3.61 11.27 -8.39
C LEU A 15 4.80 11.80 -7.60
N LEU A 16 4.65 12.94 -6.94
CA LEU A 16 5.72 13.58 -6.18
C LEU A 16 5.65 13.31 -4.68
N HIS A 17 4.60 12.63 -4.21
CA HIS A 17 4.40 12.36 -2.80
C HIS A 17 3.67 11.04 -2.59
N GLU A 18 4.43 9.94 -2.59
CA GLU A 18 3.89 8.60 -2.34
C GLU A 18 4.51 8.03 -1.07
N HIS A 19 3.75 7.24 -0.33
CA HIS A 19 4.21 6.57 0.88
C HIS A 19 4.34 5.08 0.65
N LEU A 20 5.52 4.52 0.86
CA LEU A 20 5.78 3.10 0.63
C LEU A 20 4.90 2.20 1.50
N ASP A 21 4.66 2.62 2.74
CA ASP A 21 3.82 1.89 3.70
C ASP A 21 2.31 1.99 3.41
N GLY A 22 1.92 2.81 2.44
CA GLY A 22 0.53 2.98 2.02
C GLY A 22 0.16 2.29 0.71
N VAL A 23 1.08 1.58 0.06
CA VAL A 23 0.87 1.07 -1.30
C VAL A 23 0.81 -0.44 -1.40
N LEU A 24 0.78 -1.16 -0.27
CA LEU A 24 0.78 -2.62 -0.28
C LEU A 24 -0.52 -3.17 -0.84
N ARG A 25 -0.39 -4.14 -1.73
CA ARG A 25 -1.53 -4.93 -2.19
C ARG A 25 -2.08 -5.76 -1.03
N PRO A 26 -3.41 -5.93 -0.91
CA PRO A 26 -3.97 -6.77 0.16
C PRO A 26 -3.38 -8.18 0.18
N GLU A 27 -3.16 -8.81 -0.97
CA GLU A 27 -2.55 -10.13 -1.08
C GLU A 27 -1.14 -10.14 -0.49
N THR A 28 -0.38 -9.09 -0.73
CA THR A 28 0.98 -8.95 -0.22
C THR A 28 1.00 -8.79 1.29
N VAL A 29 0.09 -8.00 1.84
CA VAL A 29 -0.06 -7.87 3.31
C VAL A 29 -0.32 -9.24 3.94
N ILE A 30 -1.22 -10.02 3.35
CA ILE A 30 -1.56 -11.36 3.85
C ILE A 30 -0.37 -12.30 3.78
N ASP A 31 0.35 -12.32 2.65
CA ASP A 31 1.53 -13.16 2.47
C ASP A 31 2.63 -12.79 3.48
N LEU A 32 2.91 -11.51 3.64
CA LEU A 32 3.93 -11.03 4.56
C LEU A 32 3.53 -11.29 6.03
N ALA A 33 2.25 -11.15 6.35
CA ALA A 33 1.74 -11.48 7.68
C ALA A 33 1.95 -12.96 8.01
N LYS A 34 1.71 -13.83 7.02
CA LYS A 34 1.93 -15.26 7.16
C LYS A 34 3.41 -15.58 7.38
N SER A 35 4.30 -14.96 6.61
CA SER A 35 5.74 -15.17 6.72
C SER A 35 6.32 -14.70 8.04
N SER A 36 5.76 -13.63 8.62
CA SER A 36 6.22 -13.04 9.88
C SER A 36 5.44 -13.48 11.11
N ASN A 37 4.50 -14.40 10.95
CA ASN A 37 3.59 -14.87 12.01
C ASN A 37 2.78 -13.72 12.64
N TYR A 38 2.42 -12.73 11.86
CA TYR A 38 1.59 -11.62 12.30
C TYR A 38 0.12 -12.04 12.29
N ALA A 39 -0.50 -12.08 13.46
CA ALA A 39 -1.85 -12.65 13.65
C ALA A 39 -2.97 -11.60 13.71
N GLU A 40 -2.65 -10.32 13.73
CA GLU A 40 -3.59 -9.25 14.06
C GLU A 40 -4.30 -8.63 12.86
N LEU A 41 -4.19 -9.21 11.66
CA LEU A 41 -4.92 -8.70 10.50
C LEU A 41 -6.43 -8.83 10.70
N PRO A 42 -7.21 -7.80 10.32
CA PRO A 42 -8.68 -7.85 10.44
C PRO A 42 -9.32 -8.91 9.55
N SER A 43 -8.65 -9.32 8.47
CA SER A 43 -9.10 -10.40 7.59
C SER A 43 -7.90 -11.02 6.87
N ARG A 44 -8.03 -12.28 6.49
CA ARG A 44 -7.05 -12.96 5.62
C ARG A 44 -7.63 -13.26 4.24
N ASP A 45 -8.79 -12.71 3.94
CA ASP A 45 -9.35 -12.70 2.59
C ASP A 45 -8.97 -11.38 1.90
N PRO A 46 -8.33 -11.42 0.70
CA PRO A 46 -7.86 -10.19 0.05
C PRO A 46 -8.95 -9.16 -0.19
N ALA A 47 -10.14 -9.60 -0.63
CA ALA A 47 -11.24 -8.69 -0.91
C ALA A 47 -11.79 -8.02 0.36
N GLN A 48 -11.91 -8.78 1.44
CA GLN A 48 -12.35 -8.26 2.74
C GLN A 48 -11.31 -7.31 3.35
N LEU A 49 -10.04 -7.64 3.22
CA LEU A 49 -8.96 -6.79 3.71
C LEU A 49 -8.91 -5.47 2.93
N ALA A 50 -9.05 -5.52 1.60
CA ALA A 50 -9.12 -4.33 0.77
C ALA A 50 -10.28 -3.42 1.19
N GLN A 51 -11.44 -4.01 1.46
CA GLN A 51 -12.61 -3.27 1.91
C GLN A 51 -12.38 -2.63 3.29
N TRP A 52 -11.73 -3.35 4.20
CA TRP A 52 -11.40 -2.83 5.51
C TRP A 52 -10.48 -1.60 5.41
N PHE A 53 -9.44 -1.65 4.59
CA PHE A 53 -8.54 -0.51 4.37
C PHE A 53 -9.29 0.66 3.75
N HIS A 54 -10.14 0.41 2.77
CA HIS A 54 -10.92 1.45 2.09
C HIS A 54 -11.88 2.14 3.07
N GLN A 55 -12.59 1.37 3.89
CA GLN A 55 -13.50 1.91 4.91
C GLN A 55 -12.74 2.73 5.95
N GLY A 56 -11.56 2.25 6.38
CA GLY A 56 -10.71 2.98 7.30
C GLY A 56 -10.29 4.35 6.78
N ALA A 57 -9.95 4.42 5.50
CA ALA A 57 -9.56 5.66 4.84
C ALA A 57 -10.71 6.68 4.74
N ASN A 58 -11.97 6.20 4.73
CA ASN A 58 -13.15 7.04 4.53
C ASN A 58 -13.93 7.33 5.81
N GLN A 59 -13.34 7.14 6.98
CA GLN A 59 -14.01 7.36 8.27
C GLN A 59 -14.09 8.83 8.71
N GLY A 60 -13.46 9.76 7.98
CA GLY A 60 -13.43 11.16 8.35
C GLY A 60 -12.64 11.45 9.63
N SER A 61 -11.78 10.52 10.07
CA SER A 61 -10.98 10.62 11.28
C SER A 61 -9.54 10.20 10.97
N LEU A 62 -8.59 11.10 11.23
CA LEU A 62 -7.17 10.81 11.01
C LEU A 62 -6.67 9.62 11.85
N PRO A 63 -6.99 9.51 13.15
CA PRO A 63 -6.60 8.35 13.93
C PRO A 63 -7.09 7.02 13.34
N LYS A 64 -8.33 6.95 12.89
CA LYS A 64 -8.88 5.75 12.25
C LYS A 64 -8.22 5.44 10.91
N TYR A 65 -7.94 6.47 10.14
CA TYR A 65 -7.18 6.30 8.88
C TYR A 65 -5.80 5.70 9.14
N LEU A 66 -5.11 6.18 10.18
CA LEU A 66 -3.77 5.73 10.53
C LEU A 66 -3.71 4.32 11.12
N GLU A 67 -4.84 3.76 11.57
CA GLU A 67 -4.89 2.38 12.07
C GLU A 67 -4.45 1.36 11.02
N GLY A 68 -4.74 1.62 9.74
CA GLY A 68 -4.31 0.75 8.64
C GLY A 68 -2.80 0.64 8.54
N PHE A 69 -2.09 1.73 8.81
CA PHE A 69 -0.62 1.74 8.74
C PHE A 69 0.05 0.88 9.80
N ALA A 70 -0.60 0.65 10.93
CA ALA A 70 -0.07 -0.26 11.95
C ALA A 70 0.11 -1.68 11.38
N HIS A 71 -0.83 -2.14 10.57
CA HIS A 71 -0.76 -3.47 9.95
C HIS A 71 0.30 -3.53 8.84
N THR A 72 0.32 -2.53 7.95
CA THR A 72 1.29 -2.53 6.85
C THR A 72 2.72 -2.41 7.36
N ILE A 73 2.97 -1.52 8.32
CA ILE A 73 4.30 -1.35 8.92
C ILE A 73 4.72 -2.64 9.64
N ALA A 74 3.81 -3.29 10.37
CA ALA A 74 4.14 -4.51 11.10
C ALA A 74 4.66 -5.64 10.20
N VAL A 75 4.19 -5.72 8.97
CA VAL A 75 4.61 -6.77 8.03
C VAL A 75 5.80 -6.36 7.14
N MET A 76 6.28 -5.11 7.24
CA MET A 76 7.38 -4.56 6.43
C MET A 76 8.70 -4.49 7.21
N GLN A 77 9.00 -5.47 8.07
CA GLN A 77 10.14 -5.39 8.97
C GLN A 77 11.35 -6.21 8.51
N THR A 78 11.30 -6.81 7.33
CA THR A 78 12.43 -7.56 6.76
C THR A 78 12.88 -6.93 5.44
N GLU A 79 14.12 -7.20 5.07
CA GLU A 79 14.68 -6.75 3.80
C GLU A 79 13.87 -7.28 2.62
N GLU A 80 13.51 -8.56 2.66
CA GLU A 80 12.70 -9.20 1.62
C GLU A 80 11.32 -8.56 1.49
N ALA A 81 10.69 -8.22 2.61
CA ALA A 81 9.40 -7.57 2.60
C ALA A 81 9.50 -6.17 1.97
N LEU A 82 10.50 -5.39 2.35
CA LEU A 82 10.73 -4.05 1.80
C LEU A 82 11.01 -4.11 0.29
N GLU A 83 11.85 -5.05 -0.14
CA GLU A 83 12.14 -5.25 -1.57
C GLU A 83 10.87 -5.58 -2.35
N ARG A 84 10.07 -6.52 -1.86
CA ARG A 84 8.81 -6.91 -2.51
C ARG A 84 7.85 -5.74 -2.62
N VAL A 85 7.65 -4.99 -1.55
CA VAL A 85 6.71 -3.86 -1.54
C VAL A 85 7.17 -2.77 -2.50
N ALA A 86 8.46 -2.43 -2.52
CA ALA A 86 9.00 -1.44 -3.43
C ALA A 86 8.88 -1.88 -4.89
N TYR A 87 9.14 -3.14 -5.18
CA TYR A 87 8.97 -3.70 -6.52
C TYR A 87 7.52 -3.61 -6.99
N GLU A 88 6.59 -4.03 -6.13
CA GLU A 88 5.16 -4.01 -6.46
C GLU A 88 4.63 -2.58 -6.60
N GLN A 89 5.14 -1.64 -5.82
CA GLN A 89 4.81 -0.21 -6.01
C GLN A 89 5.19 0.25 -7.42
N ALA A 90 6.41 -0.01 -7.85
CA ALA A 90 6.87 0.37 -9.17
C ALA A 90 6.04 -0.29 -10.28
N GLU A 91 5.70 -1.57 -10.09
CA GLU A 91 4.90 -2.33 -11.04
C GLU A 91 3.48 -1.76 -11.15
N ASP A 92 2.82 -1.52 -10.02
CA ASP A 92 1.45 -0.99 -10.01
C ASP A 92 1.38 0.42 -10.61
N LEU A 93 2.33 1.28 -10.26
CA LEU A 93 2.38 2.63 -10.79
C LEU A 93 2.68 2.64 -12.29
N SER A 94 3.57 1.76 -12.75
CA SER A 94 3.86 1.60 -14.18
C SER A 94 2.61 1.19 -14.95
N ARG A 95 1.83 0.26 -14.43
CA ARG A 95 0.57 -0.18 -15.04
C ARG A 95 -0.48 0.93 -15.11
N ASP A 96 -0.40 1.90 -14.20
CA ASP A 96 -1.28 3.08 -14.18
C ASP A 96 -0.75 4.24 -15.02
N GLY A 97 0.33 4.04 -15.78
CA GLY A 97 0.90 5.07 -16.64
C GLY A 97 1.80 6.07 -15.93
N VAL A 98 2.21 5.80 -14.70
CA VAL A 98 3.15 6.66 -13.96
C VAL A 98 4.55 6.49 -14.55
N ILE A 99 5.15 7.59 -15.01
CA ILE A 99 6.48 7.59 -15.63
C ILE A 99 7.58 8.07 -14.69
N TYR A 100 7.22 8.69 -13.58
CA TYR A 100 8.13 9.16 -12.55
C TYR A 100 7.38 9.20 -11.22
N PHE A 101 8.02 8.74 -10.15
CA PHE A 101 7.44 8.88 -8.81
C PHE A 101 8.54 9.05 -7.76
N GLU A 102 8.17 9.73 -6.68
CA GLU A 102 8.99 9.87 -5.49
C GLU A 102 8.27 9.21 -4.33
N THR A 103 8.90 8.22 -3.72
CA THR A 103 8.34 7.52 -2.57
C THR A 103 9.16 7.82 -1.31
N ARG A 104 8.50 7.75 -0.18
CA ARG A 104 9.11 7.98 1.13
C ARG A 104 8.58 6.99 2.16
N PHE A 105 9.32 6.80 3.22
CA PHE A 105 8.94 5.94 4.33
C PHE A 105 9.64 6.40 5.60
N ALA A 106 9.07 6.03 6.76
CA ALA A 106 9.62 6.40 8.06
C ALA A 106 10.66 5.36 8.48
N LEU A 107 11.93 5.69 8.28
CA LEU A 107 13.05 4.77 8.49
C LEU A 107 13.08 4.17 9.90
N ARG A 108 12.77 4.96 10.93
CA ARG A 108 12.73 4.49 12.32
C ARG A 108 11.69 3.40 12.58
N ILE A 109 10.64 3.37 11.78
CA ILE A 109 9.53 2.42 11.95
C ILE A 109 9.80 1.16 11.14
N LEU A 110 10.46 1.27 9.99
CA LEU A 110 10.72 0.16 9.08
C LEU A 110 12.07 -0.53 9.27
N CYS A 111 13.00 0.09 9.99
CA CYS A 111 14.35 -0.45 10.20
C CYS A 111 14.66 -0.49 11.70
N HIS A 112 14.12 -1.47 12.37
CA HIS A 112 14.45 -1.75 13.77
C HIS A 112 15.77 -2.52 13.89
#